data_9e695beb45f56e33c0eb5f513fc727fd
#
_entry.id   9e695beb45f56e33c0eb5f513fc727fd
#
_cell.length_a   1.000
_cell.length_b   1.000
_cell.length_c   1.000
_cell.angle_alpha   90.00
_cell.angle_beta   90.00
_cell.angle_gamma   90.00
#
_symmetry.space_group_name_H-M   'P 1'
#
loop_
_entity.id
_entity.type
_entity.pdbx_description
1 polymer ?
#
loop_
_entity_poly.entity_id
_entity_poly.type
_entity_poly.pdbx_seq_one_letter_code
_entity_poly.pdbx_strand_id
1 'polypeptide(L)'
;TDFTDCDLSAPQDFNSLFEKYNTPFSELNTKRLELTQRISELGGAVRQIDHLKGMHSDFQQLFSMKYVSVRIGKLPVDNLPKLDYYNENFFFVPFETGKSFCWGMYFVPERDKQRVDDIFHSMYFERIRIPSYVSGDADEALEKLKQTIDADTVENAKINEQINELAAKAEPELQKAFSKLRFIHDTFDLRRNAAALNDKFYLKGFIPEKEKDRFGKLFEDMRSVSVIYLPPDADASCEPPTVLKNNFLTRPFTMLVEMYGLPEYKGYNPTAFVAITYTLLFGIMFGDLGQGLLIVLGGLALKKKLGAKISGLVTRLGISSMIFGTLYGSFFGYEELLDPVFENIGLDFLPLKVFKQTNFILITAVAIGVALIVISMILNIYIGFKNKDYEKAIFGCNGIAGLVFYSSVAAGLVGTLMFDVKVMSTPFVIFLIVIPLVCIFCRTPFSIAVKYKQWRLSEDEEKMTVGNFIVENFFEMF
;
A
#
# COMPACT_ATOMS: atom_id res chain seq x y z
N THR A 1 15.21 8.25 -12.55
CA THR A 1 16.05 8.88 -13.61
C THR A 1 16.20 10.34 -13.26
N ASP A 2 17.44 10.72 -12.87
CA ASP A 2 17.77 12.10 -12.53
C ASP A 2 17.64 12.99 -13.78
N PHE A 3 16.99 14.14 -13.62
CA PHE A 3 16.80 15.14 -14.68
C PHE A 3 18.11 15.77 -15.20
N THR A 4 19.26 15.38 -14.66
CA THR A 4 20.57 15.88 -15.03
C THR A 4 21.04 15.46 -16.42
N ASP A 5 20.42 14.43 -17.02
CA ASP A 5 20.75 13.89 -18.36
C ASP A 5 19.67 14.18 -19.42
N CYS A 6 18.88 15.23 -19.24
CA CYS A 6 17.89 15.62 -20.24
C CYS A 6 18.61 16.21 -21.46
N ASP A 7 18.83 15.40 -22.48
CA ASP A 7 19.37 15.86 -23.75
C ASP A 7 18.31 16.64 -24.52
N LEU A 8 18.38 17.96 -24.43
CA LEU A 8 17.50 18.89 -25.16
C LEU A 8 17.65 18.80 -26.68
N SER A 9 18.69 18.11 -27.19
CA SER A 9 18.95 17.89 -28.61
C SER A 9 18.13 16.76 -29.22
N ALA A 10 17.35 16.00 -28.44
CA ALA A 10 16.47 14.95 -28.96
C ALA A 10 15.49 15.51 -30.01
N PRO A 11 15.12 14.70 -31.03
CA PRO A 11 14.28 15.17 -32.13
C PRO A 11 12.96 15.77 -31.63
N GLN A 12 12.51 16.82 -32.33
CA GLN A 12 11.24 17.49 -32.01
C GLN A 12 10.03 16.69 -32.47
N ASP A 13 10.19 15.81 -33.45
CA ASP A 13 9.14 14.97 -33.98
C ASP A 13 9.18 13.57 -33.32
N PHE A 14 8.51 13.48 -32.20
CA PHE A 14 8.39 12.24 -31.43
C PHE A 14 7.52 11.19 -32.16
N ASN A 15 6.58 11.62 -33.00
CA ASN A 15 5.70 10.70 -33.72
C ASN A 15 6.48 9.94 -34.79
N SER A 16 7.31 10.62 -35.58
CA SER A 16 8.15 9.97 -36.58
C SER A 16 9.15 9.00 -35.96
N LEU A 17 9.73 9.36 -34.83
CA LEU A 17 10.63 8.49 -34.06
C LEU A 17 9.90 7.24 -33.55
N PHE A 18 8.70 7.42 -33.02
CA PHE A 18 7.88 6.32 -32.53
C PHE A 18 7.47 5.37 -33.67
N GLU A 19 6.99 5.91 -34.78
CA GLU A 19 6.61 5.11 -35.95
C GLU A 19 7.78 4.34 -36.54
N LYS A 20 8.98 4.94 -36.59
CA LYS A 20 10.22 4.30 -37.07
C LYS A 20 10.48 2.95 -36.39
N TYR A 21 10.19 2.86 -35.09
CA TYR A 21 10.42 1.63 -34.32
C TYR A 21 9.17 0.79 -34.11
N ASN A 22 8.00 1.43 -33.98
CA ASN A 22 6.75 0.72 -33.72
C ASN A 22 6.28 -0.12 -34.91
N THR A 23 6.43 0.36 -36.14
CA THR A 23 5.99 -0.37 -37.32
C THR A 23 6.73 -1.70 -37.50
N PRO A 24 8.08 -1.75 -37.52
CA PRO A 24 8.80 -3.03 -37.67
C PRO A 24 8.63 -3.92 -36.43
N PHE A 25 8.51 -3.34 -35.21
CA PHE A 25 8.24 -4.12 -34.01
C PHE A 25 6.85 -4.78 -34.07
N SER A 26 5.83 -4.05 -34.52
CA SER A 26 4.47 -4.57 -34.63
C SER A 26 4.37 -5.72 -35.65
N GLU A 27 5.06 -5.59 -36.77
CA GLU A 27 5.11 -6.66 -37.80
C GLU A 27 5.79 -7.92 -37.26
N LEU A 28 6.94 -7.78 -36.63
CA LEU A 28 7.67 -8.89 -36.02
C LEU A 28 6.88 -9.54 -34.89
N ASN A 29 6.25 -8.73 -34.02
CA ASN A 29 5.45 -9.23 -32.91
C ASN A 29 4.19 -9.99 -33.41
N THR A 30 3.54 -9.51 -34.45
CA THR A 30 2.40 -10.21 -35.06
C THR A 30 2.83 -11.60 -35.60
N LYS A 31 3.93 -11.67 -36.33
CA LYS A 31 4.49 -12.95 -36.83
C LYS A 31 4.85 -13.89 -35.67
N ARG A 32 5.45 -13.33 -34.61
CA ARG A 32 5.80 -14.10 -33.39
C ARG A 32 4.57 -14.70 -32.75
N LEU A 33 3.49 -13.93 -32.61
CA LEU A 33 2.24 -14.39 -32.03
C LEU A 33 1.59 -15.48 -32.88
N GLU A 34 1.56 -15.32 -34.19
CA GLU A 34 1.04 -16.33 -35.14
C GLU A 34 1.81 -17.65 -35.04
N LEU A 35 3.15 -17.58 -35.04
CA LEU A 35 3.98 -18.78 -34.87
C LEU A 35 3.80 -19.41 -33.50
N THR A 36 3.71 -18.63 -32.44
CA THR A 36 3.50 -19.16 -31.08
C THR A 36 2.15 -19.88 -30.96
N GLN A 37 1.10 -19.31 -31.55
CA GLN A 37 -0.22 -19.94 -31.60
C GLN A 37 -0.17 -21.24 -32.42
N ARG A 38 0.45 -21.21 -33.59
CA ARG A 38 0.61 -22.39 -34.44
C ARG A 38 1.40 -23.52 -33.77
N ILE A 39 2.51 -23.21 -33.11
CA ILE A 39 3.29 -24.16 -32.31
C ILE A 39 2.41 -24.79 -31.23
N SER A 40 1.60 -23.98 -30.54
CA SER A 40 0.68 -24.45 -29.49
C SER A 40 -0.39 -25.39 -30.04
N GLU A 41 -0.98 -25.06 -31.20
CA GLU A 41 -1.99 -25.88 -31.89
C GLU A 41 -1.39 -27.22 -32.37
N LEU A 42 -0.23 -27.16 -33.04
CA LEU A 42 0.49 -28.35 -33.48
C LEU A 42 0.95 -29.23 -32.29
N GLY A 43 1.43 -28.60 -31.20
CA GLY A 43 1.76 -29.31 -29.97
C GLY A 43 0.56 -29.99 -29.33
N GLY A 44 -0.62 -29.38 -29.41
CA GLY A 44 -1.90 -30.00 -29.07
C GLY A 44 -2.21 -31.23 -29.92
N ALA A 45 -2.03 -31.12 -31.22
CA ALA A 45 -2.23 -32.24 -32.17
C ALA A 45 -1.24 -33.39 -31.91
N VAL A 46 0.03 -33.09 -31.69
CA VAL A 46 1.06 -34.10 -31.33
C VAL A 46 0.64 -34.90 -30.12
N ARG A 47 0.21 -34.22 -29.02
CA ARG A 47 -0.23 -34.92 -27.79
C ARG A 47 -1.44 -35.84 -28.06
N GLN A 48 -2.34 -35.44 -28.94
CA GLN A 48 -3.51 -36.26 -29.28
C GLN A 48 -3.13 -37.48 -30.13
N ILE A 49 -2.22 -37.32 -31.10
CA ILE A 49 -1.79 -38.39 -31.99
C ILE A 49 -0.81 -39.34 -31.33
N ASP A 50 -0.05 -38.88 -30.29
CA ASP A 50 0.92 -39.72 -29.57
C ASP A 50 0.26 -40.93 -28.90
N HIS A 51 -1.01 -40.80 -28.47
CA HIS A 51 -1.82 -41.90 -27.96
C HIS A 51 -2.30 -42.88 -29.06
N LEU A 52 -2.09 -42.56 -30.32
CA LEU A 52 -2.45 -43.41 -31.47
C LEU A 52 -1.27 -44.18 -32.04
N LYS A 53 -0.10 -44.14 -31.38
CA LYS A 53 1.09 -44.91 -31.78
C LYS A 53 0.80 -46.39 -31.89
N GLY A 54 1.31 -47.00 -32.96
CA GLY A 54 1.06 -48.42 -33.21
C GLY A 54 -0.23 -48.68 -34.04
N MET A 55 -0.95 -47.67 -34.42
CA MET A 55 -2.08 -47.79 -35.30
C MET A 55 -1.59 -47.70 -36.76
N HIS A 56 -1.33 -48.84 -37.37
CA HIS A 56 -0.88 -48.94 -38.77
C HIS A 56 -2.04 -48.82 -39.78
N SER A 57 -2.80 -47.75 -39.68
CA SER A 57 -3.93 -47.48 -40.56
C SER A 57 -3.89 -46.04 -41.00
N ASP A 58 -4.08 -45.83 -42.32
CA ASP A 58 -4.12 -44.49 -42.89
C ASP A 58 -5.37 -43.74 -42.43
N PHE A 59 -5.19 -42.63 -41.68
CA PHE A 59 -6.28 -41.81 -41.19
C PHE A 59 -7.17 -41.30 -42.33
N GLN A 60 -6.61 -41.03 -43.52
CA GLN A 60 -7.35 -40.53 -44.65
C GLN A 60 -8.33 -41.59 -45.17
N GLN A 61 -7.92 -42.86 -45.20
CA GLN A 61 -8.80 -43.97 -45.58
C GLN A 61 -9.89 -44.20 -44.53
N LEU A 62 -9.55 -44.15 -43.23
CA LEU A 62 -10.50 -44.36 -42.15
C LEU A 62 -11.61 -43.33 -42.13
N PHE A 63 -11.28 -42.05 -42.36
CA PHE A 63 -12.28 -40.98 -42.34
C PHE A 63 -13.01 -40.77 -43.69
N SER A 64 -12.57 -41.34 -44.76
CA SER A 64 -13.21 -41.24 -46.08
C SER A 64 -14.27 -42.33 -46.33
N MET A 65 -14.53 -43.20 -45.37
CA MET A 65 -15.53 -44.27 -45.48
C MET A 65 -16.93 -43.69 -45.66
N LYS A 66 -17.62 -44.10 -46.77
CA LYS A 66 -18.89 -43.52 -47.15
C LYS A 66 -20.10 -44.02 -46.34
N TYR A 67 -20.03 -45.22 -45.81
CA TYR A 67 -21.15 -45.90 -45.13
C TYR A 67 -20.93 -46.10 -43.64
N VAL A 68 -19.73 -45.88 -43.14
CA VAL A 68 -19.31 -46.05 -41.74
C VAL A 68 -18.62 -44.82 -41.28
N SER A 69 -19.11 -44.22 -40.21
CA SER A 69 -18.41 -43.12 -39.52
C SER A 69 -17.48 -43.69 -38.47
N VAL A 70 -16.27 -43.12 -38.39
CA VAL A 70 -15.26 -43.47 -37.38
C VAL A 70 -15.07 -42.30 -36.44
N ARG A 71 -15.04 -42.58 -35.14
CA ARG A 71 -14.74 -41.60 -34.11
C ARG A 71 -13.61 -42.12 -33.26
N ILE A 72 -12.62 -41.28 -33.02
CA ILE A 72 -11.48 -41.57 -32.17
C ILE A 72 -11.56 -40.66 -30.93
N GLY A 73 -11.27 -41.22 -29.76
CA GLY A 73 -11.31 -40.46 -28.52
C GLY A 73 -10.91 -41.27 -27.29
N LYS A 74 -11.16 -40.71 -26.14
CA LYS A 74 -10.95 -41.37 -24.84
C LYS A 74 -12.27 -41.57 -24.12
N LEU A 75 -12.42 -42.72 -23.47
CA LEU A 75 -13.55 -43.07 -22.61
C LEU A 75 -13.04 -43.34 -21.19
N PRO A 76 -13.73 -42.89 -20.12
CA PRO A 76 -13.40 -43.32 -18.78
C PRO A 76 -13.44 -44.83 -18.64
N VAL A 77 -12.42 -45.43 -18.01
CA VAL A 77 -12.30 -46.90 -17.88
C VAL A 77 -13.53 -47.50 -17.18
N ASP A 78 -14.11 -46.80 -16.19
CA ASP A 78 -15.30 -47.22 -15.46
C ASP A 78 -16.55 -47.35 -16.36
N ASN A 79 -16.56 -46.74 -17.54
CA ASN A 79 -17.66 -46.79 -18.48
C ASN A 79 -17.45 -47.83 -19.58
N LEU A 80 -16.26 -48.44 -19.68
CA LEU A 80 -15.97 -49.46 -20.69
C LEU A 80 -16.91 -50.67 -20.59
N PRO A 81 -17.19 -51.28 -19.40
CA PRO A 81 -18.13 -52.37 -19.25
C PRO A 81 -19.59 -52.02 -19.63
N LYS A 82 -19.94 -50.75 -19.58
CA LYS A 82 -21.29 -50.26 -19.88
C LYS A 82 -21.59 -50.31 -21.38
N LEU A 83 -20.58 -50.38 -22.26
CA LEU A 83 -20.75 -50.53 -23.70
C LEU A 83 -21.54 -51.79 -24.06
N ASP A 84 -21.37 -52.87 -23.29
CA ASP A 84 -22.04 -54.17 -23.48
C ASP A 84 -23.55 -54.11 -23.15
N TYR A 85 -24.02 -53.09 -22.45
CA TYR A 85 -25.44 -52.92 -22.14
C TYR A 85 -26.25 -52.29 -23.26
N TYR A 86 -25.58 -51.68 -24.25
CA TYR A 86 -26.25 -51.04 -25.38
C TYR A 86 -26.36 -52.01 -26.56
N ASN A 87 -27.55 -52.36 -26.94
CA ASN A 87 -27.83 -53.25 -28.06
C ASN A 87 -27.95 -52.46 -29.39
N GLU A 88 -26.92 -51.65 -29.72
CA GLU A 88 -26.86 -50.81 -30.90
C GLU A 88 -25.76 -51.28 -31.88
N ASN A 89 -25.88 -50.88 -33.15
CA ASN A 89 -24.91 -51.27 -34.20
C ASN A 89 -23.66 -50.38 -34.14
N PHE A 90 -22.77 -50.61 -33.20
CA PHE A 90 -21.45 -50.01 -33.16
C PHE A 90 -20.39 -51.03 -32.79
N PHE A 91 -19.15 -50.73 -33.12
CA PHE A 91 -18.00 -51.55 -32.73
C PHE A 91 -16.93 -50.65 -32.12
N PHE A 92 -16.57 -50.87 -30.87
CA PHE A 92 -15.54 -50.13 -30.15
C PHE A 92 -14.22 -50.92 -30.11
N VAL A 93 -13.13 -50.31 -30.55
CA VAL A 93 -11.79 -50.92 -30.56
C VAL A 93 -10.91 -50.10 -29.61
N PRO A 94 -10.58 -50.65 -28.44
CA PRO A 94 -9.59 -50.03 -27.60
C PRO A 94 -8.18 -50.27 -28.13
N PHE A 95 -7.31 -49.25 -28.09
CA PHE A 95 -5.91 -49.40 -28.50
C PHE A 95 -4.92 -49.06 -27.38
N GLU A 96 -5.30 -48.23 -26.39
CA GLU A 96 -4.52 -47.95 -25.24
C GLU A 96 -5.42 -47.84 -24.01
N THR A 97 -5.13 -48.59 -22.92
CA THR A 97 -5.89 -48.51 -21.67
C THR A 97 -5.00 -48.04 -20.56
N GLY A 98 -5.20 -46.80 -20.09
CA GLY A 98 -4.57 -46.19 -18.96
C GLY A 98 -5.31 -46.49 -17.64
N LYS A 99 -4.87 -45.88 -16.54
CA LYS A 99 -5.51 -46.04 -15.21
C LYS A 99 -6.91 -45.37 -15.13
N SER A 100 -7.13 -44.26 -15.80
CA SER A 100 -8.39 -43.49 -15.70
C SER A 100 -9.17 -43.46 -17.04
N PHE A 101 -8.49 -43.55 -18.16
CA PHE A 101 -9.09 -43.44 -19.49
C PHE A 101 -8.60 -44.57 -20.39
N CYS A 102 -9.52 -45.04 -21.22
CA CYS A 102 -9.26 -45.95 -22.33
C CYS A 102 -9.33 -45.18 -23.63
N TRP A 103 -8.27 -45.19 -24.42
CA TRP A 103 -8.22 -44.63 -25.76
C TRP A 103 -8.71 -45.68 -26.76
N GLY A 104 -9.63 -45.29 -27.60
CA GLY A 104 -10.20 -46.21 -28.57
C GLY A 104 -10.93 -45.47 -29.72
N MET A 105 -11.35 -46.27 -30.66
CA MET A 105 -12.19 -45.79 -31.73
C MET A 105 -13.49 -46.60 -31.82
N TYR A 106 -14.56 -45.95 -32.22
CA TYR A 106 -15.77 -46.69 -32.56
C TYR A 106 -16.16 -46.45 -34.02
N PHE A 107 -16.71 -47.54 -34.57
CA PHE A 107 -17.25 -47.59 -35.91
C PHE A 107 -18.76 -47.65 -35.80
N VAL A 108 -19.45 -46.83 -36.60
CA VAL A 108 -20.90 -46.77 -36.60
C VAL A 108 -21.43 -46.59 -38.01
N PRO A 109 -22.51 -47.32 -38.42
CA PRO A 109 -23.16 -47.06 -39.69
C PRO A 109 -23.66 -45.61 -39.77
N GLU A 110 -23.52 -44.95 -40.93
CA GLU A 110 -23.87 -43.52 -41.06
C GLU A 110 -25.34 -43.24 -40.69
N ARG A 111 -26.26 -44.21 -40.88
CA ARG A 111 -27.66 -44.11 -40.49
C ARG A 111 -27.91 -44.03 -38.98
N ASP A 112 -27.07 -44.66 -38.17
CA ASP A 112 -27.23 -44.79 -36.72
C ASP A 112 -26.28 -43.83 -35.94
N LYS A 113 -25.51 -43.03 -36.66
CA LYS A 113 -24.43 -42.17 -36.21
C LYS A 113 -24.87 -41.25 -35.04
N GLN A 114 -25.95 -40.50 -35.20
CA GLN A 114 -26.37 -39.52 -34.22
C GLN A 114 -26.75 -40.19 -32.90
N ARG A 115 -27.45 -41.30 -32.97
CA ARG A 115 -27.89 -42.06 -31.80
C ARG A 115 -26.71 -42.66 -31.03
N VAL A 116 -25.73 -43.19 -31.74
CA VAL A 116 -24.52 -43.77 -31.14
C VAL A 116 -23.61 -42.66 -30.61
N ASP A 117 -23.44 -41.54 -31.35
CA ASP A 117 -22.70 -40.36 -30.87
C ASP A 117 -23.29 -39.84 -29.53
N ASP A 118 -24.64 -39.81 -29.37
CA ASP A 118 -25.31 -39.42 -28.13
C ASP A 118 -25.05 -40.40 -26.97
N ILE A 119 -25.02 -41.72 -27.25
CA ILE A 119 -24.65 -42.75 -26.26
C ILE A 119 -23.22 -42.54 -25.76
N PHE A 120 -22.26 -42.39 -26.66
CA PHE A 120 -20.87 -42.17 -26.30
C PHE A 120 -20.67 -40.83 -25.55
N HIS A 121 -21.42 -39.81 -25.94
CA HIS A 121 -21.40 -38.53 -25.23
C HIS A 121 -21.94 -38.67 -23.78
N SER A 122 -23.01 -39.48 -23.59
CA SER A 122 -23.56 -39.73 -22.23
C SER A 122 -22.59 -40.53 -21.35
N MET A 123 -21.68 -41.29 -21.95
CA MET A 123 -20.59 -42.00 -21.24
C MET A 123 -19.31 -41.19 -21.08
N TYR A 124 -19.36 -39.87 -21.32
CA TYR A 124 -18.23 -38.97 -21.25
C TYR A 124 -17.10 -39.31 -22.21
N PHE A 125 -17.43 -39.79 -23.42
CA PHE A 125 -16.46 -39.98 -24.47
C PHE A 125 -16.00 -38.62 -24.99
N GLU A 126 -14.72 -38.31 -24.82
CA GLU A 126 -14.11 -37.11 -25.37
C GLU A 126 -13.51 -37.40 -26.75
N ARG A 127 -14.16 -36.85 -27.77
CA ARG A 127 -13.73 -37.04 -29.16
C ARG A 127 -12.47 -36.23 -29.45
N ILE A 128 -11.48 -36.89 -30.07
CA ILE A 128 -10.32 -36.26 -30.68
C ILE A 128 -10.71 -35.77 -32.07
N ARG A 129 -10.39 -34.55 -32.38
CA ARG A 129 -10.46 -33.98 -33.73
C ARG A 129 -9.07 -34.03 -34.36
N ILE A 130 -8.80 -34.99 -35.19
CA ILE A 130 -7.57 -35.02 -35.97
C ILE A 130 -7.71 -33.97 -37.07
N PRO A 131 -6.77 -33.00 -37.16
CA PRO A 131 -6.83 -31.97 -38.18
C PRO A 131 -6.74 -32.57 -39.59
N SER A 132 -7.45 -31.98 -40.52
CA SER A 132 -7.54 -32.50 -41.94
C SER A 132 -6.21 -32.47 -42.70
N TYR A 133 -5.21 -31.80 -42.22
CA TYR A 133 -3.86 -31.77 -42.80
C TYR A 133 -2.99 -32.94 -42.36
N VAL A 134 -3.45 -33.74 -41.43
CA VAL A 134 -2.77 -34.97 -41.00
C VAL A 134 -3.12 -36.09 -41.96
N SER A 135 -2.13 -36.58 -42.72
CA SER A 135 -2.28 -37.66 -43.70
C SER A 135 -1.20 -38.69 -43.47
N GLY A 136 -1.52 -39.97 -43.78
CA GLY A 136 -0.62 -41.09 -43.61
C GLY A 136 -0.83 -41.86 -42.29
N ASP A 137 0.15 -42.65 -41.87
CA ASP A 137 0.16 -43.41 -40.63
C ASP A 137 0.45 -42.48 -39.43
N ALA A 138 0.05 -42.91 -38.23
CA ALA A 138 0.22 -42.13 -37.01
C ALA A 138 1.68 -41.72 -36.73
N ASP A 139 2.62 -42.63 -36.99
CA ASP A 139 4.05 -42.37 -36.79
C ASP A 139 4.62 -41.41 -37.82
N GLU A 140 4.26 -41.51 -39.10
CA GLU A 140 4.65 -40.54 -40.13
C GLU A 140 4.06 -39.14 -39.85
N ALA A 141 2.82 -39.09 -39.39
CA ALA A 141 2.14 -37.84 -39.03
C ALA A 141 2.83 -37.15 -37.87
N LEU A 142 3.19 -37.89 -36.80
CA LEU A 142 3.93 -37.40 -35.67
C LEU A 142 5.30 -36.83 -36.04
N GLU A 143 6.03 -37.53 -36.94
CA GLU A 143 7.35 -37.09 -37.36
C GLU A 143 7.25 -35.76 -38.15
N LYS A 144 6.31 -35.66 -39.10
CA LYS A 144 6.06 -34.44 -39.88
C LYS A 144 5.63 -33.28 -39.00
N LEU A 145 4.77 -33.51 -38.00
CA LEU A 145 4.33 -32.46 -37.07
C LEU A 145 5.50 -31.98 -36.18
N LYS A 146 6.32 -32.88 -35.69
CA LYS A 146 7.52 -32.52 -34.90
C LYS A 146 8.49 -31.73 -35.75
N GLN A 147 8.79 -32.15 -36.97
CA GLN A 147 9.64 -31.39 -37.89
C GLN A 147 9.11 -29.98 -38.15
N THR A 148 7.78 -29.84 -38.31
CA THR A 148 7.15 -28.52 -38.47
C THR A 148 7.27 -27.66 -37.21
N ILE A 149 7.02 -28.24 -36.04
CA ILE A 149 7.19 -27.53 -34.75
C ILE A 149 8.63 -27.08 -34.57
N ASP A 150 9.60 -27.93 -34.89
CA ASP A 150 11.02 -27.58 -34.76
C ASP A 150 11.38 -26.45 -35.72
N ALA A 151 10.91 -26.48 -36.94
CA ALA A 151 11.10 -25.42 -37.94
C ALA A 151 10.47 -24.09 -37.45
N ASP A 152 9.21 -24.12 -37.03
CA ASP A 152 8.50 -22.96 -36.50
C ASP A 152 9.17 -22.41 -35.21
N THR A 153 9.72 -23.29 -34.40
CA THR A 153 10.44 -22.90 -33.15
C THR A 153 11.76 -22.17 -33.48
N VAL A 154 12.50 -22.69 -34.50
CA VAL A 154 13.74 -22.03 -34.96
C VAL A 154 13.41 -20.67 -35.58
N GLU A 155 12.33 -20.57 -36.36
CA GLU A 155 11.90 -19.29 -36.93
C GLU A 155 11.45 -18.31 -35.86
N ASN A 156 10.70 -18.75 -34.86
CA ASN A 156 10.31 -17.93 -33.69
C ASN A 156 11.51 -17.44 -32.93
N ALA A 157 12.54 -18.28 -32.75
CA ALA A 157 13.79 -17.87 -32.08
C ALA A 157 14.51 -16.77 -32.89
N LYS A 158 14.57 -16.86 -34.21
CA LYS A 158 15.15 -15.82 -35.07
C LYS A 158 14.38 -14.50 -34.96
N ILE A 159 13.06 -14.56 -34.96
CA ILE A 159 12.22 -13.35 -34.80
C ILE A 159 12.45 -12.70 -33.40
N ASN A 160 12.58 -13.50 -32.33
CA ASN A 160 12.91 -12.98 -31.02
C ASN A 160 14.29 -12.30 -31.00
N GLU A 161 15.26 -12.85 -31.70
CA GLU A 161 16.59 -12.22 -31.83
C GLU A 161 16.49 -10.88 -32.58
N GLN A 162 15.74 -10.80 -33.65
CA GLN A 162 15.50 -9.55 -34.38
C GLN A 162 14.76 -8.51 -33.53
N ILE A 163 13.80 -8.93 -32.73
CA ILE A 163 13.10 -8.04 -31.78
C ILE A 163 14.10 -7.50 -30.75
N ASN A 164 14.96 -8.35 -30.20
CA ASN A 164 15.98 -7.93 -29.22
C ASN A 164 17.01 -6.97 -29.83
N GLU A 165 17.45 -7.23 -31.05
CA GLU A 165 18.35 -6.30 -31.78
C GLU A 165 17.67 -4.95 -32.04
N LEU A 166 16.39 -4.96 -32.45
CA LEU A 166 15.63 -3.75 -32.66
C LEU A 166 15.46 -2.98 -31.36
N ALA A 167 15.16 -3.67 -30.26
CA ALA A 167 15.02 -3.09 -28.94
C ALA A 167 16.35 -2.45 -28.46
N ALA A 168 17.48 -3.15 -28.62
CA ALA A 168 18.78 -2.62 -28.23
C ALA A 168 19.18 -1.36 -29.03
N LYS A 169 18.77 -1.28 -30.29
CA LYS A 169 18.99 -0.09 -31.14
C LYS A 169 18.04 1.06 -30.77
N ALA A 170 16.80 0.73 -30.44
CA ALA A 170 15.76 1.71 -30.11
C ALA A 170 15.92 2.30 -28.70
N GLU A 171 16.41 1.52 -27.73
CA GLU A 171 16.48 1.88 -26.30
C GLU A 171 17.15 3.25 -26.06
N PRO A 172 18.36 3.55 -26.55
CA PRO A 172 19.03 4.81 -26.28
C PRO A 172 18.31 6.03 -26.88
N GLU A 173 17.72 5.88 -28.09
CA GLU A 173 16.97 6.96 -28.74
C GLU A 173 15.62 7.20 -28.05
N LEU A 174 14.90 6.14 -27.71
CA LEU A 174 13.60 6.20 -27.03
C LEU A 174 13.78 6.73 -25.60
N GLN A 175 14.85 6.35 -24.90
CA GLN A 175 15.13 6.84 -23.53
C GLN A 175 15.38 8.36 -23.52
N LYS A 176 16.12 8.87 -24.50
CA LYS A 176 16.32 10.32 -24.67
C LYS A 176 15.01 11.05 -24.98
N ALA A 177 14.23 10.52 -25.90
CA ALA A 177 12.94 11.07 -26.25
C ALA A 177 11.96 11.06 -25.07
N PHE A 178 11.91 9.95 -24.32
CA PHE A 178 11.11 9.82 -23.12
C PHE A 178 11.49 10.83 -22.03
N SER A 179 12.80 10.99 -21.77
CA SER A 179 13.29 11.97 -20.79
C SER A 179 12.89 13.39 -21.17
N LYS A 180 12.99 13.75 -22.46
CA LYS A 180 12.54 15.06 -22.96
C LYS A 180 11.03 15.26 -22.87
N LEU A 181 10.25 14.27 -23.27
CA LEU A 181 8.79 14.31 -23.15
C LEU A 181 8.36 14.47 -21.69
N ARG A 182 8.98 13.73 -20.80
CA ARG A 182 8.73 13.84 -19.36
C ARG A 182 9.07 15.23 -18.84
N PHE A 183 10.20 15.78 -19.22
CA PHE A 183 10.59 17.15 -18.87
C PHE A 183 9.56 18.18 -19.38
N ILE A 184 9.10 18.05 -20.62
CA ILE A 184 8.08 18.91 -21.20
C ILE A 184 6.76 18.77 -20.42
N HIS A 185 6.35 17.53 -20.13
CA HIS A 185 5.13 17.25 -19.36
C HIS A 185 5.19 17.88 -17.97
N ASP A 186 6.27 17.64 -17.22
CA ASP A 186 6.45 18.20 -15.88
C ASP A 186 6.51 19.73 -15.90
N THR A 187 7.07 20.32 -16.98
CA THR A 187 7.07 21.78 -17.19
C THR A 187 5.66 22.31 -17.46
N PHE A 188 4.82 21.57 -18.22
CA PHE A 188 3.43 21.92 -18.44
C PHE A 188 2.61 21.88 -17.15
N ASP A 189 2.85 20.88 -16.31
CA ASP A 189 2.19 20.78 -15.01
C ASP A 189 2.56 21.95 -14.08
N LEU A 190 3.82 22.39 -14.11
CA LEU A 190 4.24 23.59 -13.38
C LEU A 190 3.55 24.87 -13.85
N ARG A 191 3.25 24.99 -15.16
CA ARG A 191 2.49 26.14 -15.71
C ARG A 191 1.09 26.26 -15.10
N ARG A 192 0.50 25.14 -14.71
CA ARG A 192 -0.82 25.12 -14.05
C ARG A 192 -0.82 25.89 -12.74
N ASN A 193 0.34 25.99 -12.07
CA ASN A 193 0.52 26.71 -10.81
C ASN A 193 1.09 28.13 -11.00
N ALA A 194 1.31 28.56 -12.24
CA ALA A 194 1.83 29.88 -12.56
C ALA A 194 0.70 30.81 -13.05
N ALA A 195 0.66 32.04 -12.55
CA ALA A 195 -0.22 33.07 -13.08
C ALA A 195 0.44 33.77 -14.27
N ALA A 196 -0.29 33.94 -15.37
CA ALA A 196 0.18 34.67 -16.53
C ALA A 196 -0.45 36.08 -16.53
N LEU A 197 0.37 37.12 -16.58
CA LEU A 197 -0.06 38.49 -16.66
C LEU A 197 0.91 39.29 -17.58
N ASN A 198 0.40 39.95 -18.63
CA ASN A 198 1.17 40.81 -19.52
C ASN A 198 2.45 40.15 -20.05
N ASP A 199 2.35 39.00 -20.69
CA ASP A 199 3.47 38.18 -21.22
C ASP A 199 4.53 37.75 -20.20
N LYS A 200 4.23 37.88 -18.92
CA LYS A 200 5.08 37.37 -17.83
C LYS A 200 4.37 36.28 -17.06
N PHE A 201 5.14 35.30 -16.61
CA PHE A 201 4.68 34.23 -15.73
C PHE A 201 5.14 34.53 -14.31
N TYR A 202 4.22 34.43 -13.38
CA TYR A 202 4.47 34.60 -11.96
C TYR A 202 4.29 33.26 -11.27
N LEU A 203 5.37 32.75 -10.68
CA LEU A 203 5.36 31.54 -9.86
C LEU A 203 5.62 31.95 -8.42
N LYS A 204 4.70 31.59 -7.52
CA LYS A 204 4.84 31.80 -6.09
C LYS A 204 5.16 30.47 -5.40
N GLY A 205 6.14 30.48 -4.51
CA GLY A 205 6.51 29.32 -3.73
C GLY A 205 7.15 29.70 -2.40
N PHE A 206 7.26 28.75 -1.49
CA PHE A 206 7.92 28.94 -0.21
C PHE A 206 9.26 28.22 -0.21
N ILE A 207 10.28 28.91 0.31
CA ILE A 207 11.62 28.33 0.48
C ILE A 207 12.07 28.52 1.93
N PRO A 208 12.85 27.57 2.51
CA PRO A 208 13.49 27.79 3.79
C PRO A 208 14.46 28.96 3.72
N GLU A 209 14.47 29.82 4.74
CA GLU A 209 15.36 31.00 4.80
C GLU A 209 16.83 30.64 4.59
N LYS A 210 17.30 29.50 5.07
CA LYS A 210 18.66 29.00 4.88
C LYS A 210 19.05 28.71 3.43
N GLU A 211 18.07 28.42 2.59
CA GLU A 211 18.26 28.10 1.16
C GLU A 211 18.14 29.34 0.25
N LYS A 212 17.81 30.51 0.83
CA LYS A 212 17.58 31.76 0.09
C LYS A 212 18.76 32.11 -0.80
N ASP A 213 19.98 32.13 -0.25
CA ASP A 213 21.18 32.54 -1.00
C ASP A 213 21.54 31.51 -2.09
N ARG A 214 21.35 30.23 -1.80
CA ARG A 214 21.56 29.16 -2.78
C ARG A 214 20.54 29.24 -3.92
N PHE A 215 19.29 29.52 -3.60
CA PHE A 215 18.20 29.68 -4.57
C PHE A 215 18.45 30.91 -5.46
N GLY A 216 18.88 32.04 -4.89
CA GLY A 216 19.23 33.25 -5.66
C GLY A 216 20.32 33.01 -6.69
N LYS A 217 21.40 32.31 -6.29
CA LYS A 217 22.51 31.97 -7.20
C LYS A 217 22.11 31.12 -8.40
N LEU A 218 21.06 30.31 -8.31
CA LEU A 218 20.57 29.50 -9.44
C LEU A 218 20.03 30.35 -10.59
N PHE A 219 19.60 31.58 -10.30
CA PHE A 219 18.96 32.47 -11.29
C PHE A 219 19.79 33.70 -11.64
N GLU A 220 20.99 33.87 -11.04
CA GLU A 220 21.88 35.03 -11.32
C GLU A 220 22.26 35.14 -12.80
N ASP A 221 22.46 34.01 -13.49
CA ASP A 221 22.82 33.97 -14.91
C ASP A 221 21.59 34.09 -15.86
N MET A 222 20.40 34.05 -15.35
CA MET A 222 19.14 34.06 -16.12
C MET A 222 18.56 35.47 -16.22
N ARG A 223 18.89 36.22 -17.28
CA ARG A 223 18.36 37.61 -17.48
C ARG A 223 16.84 37.70 -17.60
N SER A 224 16.15 36.60 -17.94
CA SER A 224 14.70 36.55 -18.10
C SER A 224 13.93 36.26 -16.79
N VAL A 225 14.63 35.93 -15.71
CA VAL A 225 14.04 35.57 -14.43
C VAL A 225 14.34 36.64 -13.39
N SER A 226 13.30 37.11 -12.70
CA SER A 226 13.44 38.03 -11.56
C SER A 226 12.92 37.35 -10.30
N VAL A 227 13.74 37.23 -9.28
CA VAL A 227 13.38 36.61 -8.01
C VAL A 227 13.10 37.71 -6.98
N ILE A 228 11.89 37.72 -6.43
CA ILE A 228 11.46 38.67 -5.40
C ILE A 228 11.19 37.90 -4.12
N TYR A 229 11.86 38.25 -3.03
CA TYR A 229 11.66 37.66 -1.72
C TYR A 229 10.67 38.48 -0.89
N LEU A 230 9.61 37.85 -0.47
CA LEU A 230 8.58 38.45 0.39
C LEU A 230 8.59 37.74 1.76
N PRO A 231 8.23 38.42 2.83
CA PRO A 231 8.03 37.76 4.13
C PRO A 231 6.87 36.77 4.04
N PRO A 232 6.88 35.67 4.82
CA PRO A 232 5.87 34.60 4.74
C PRO A 232 4.44 35.10 5.00
N ASP A 233 4.29 36.19 5.75
CA ASP A 233 2.98 36.79 6.10
C ASP A 233 2.51 37.83 5.07
N ALA A 234 3.22 38.03 3.94
CA ALA A 234 2.86 39.04 2.94
C ALA A 234 1.54 38.75 2.21
N ASP A 235 1.14 37.50 2.19
CA ASP A 235 -0.11 37.08 1.55
C ASP A 235 -0.97 36.28 2.53
N ALA A 236 -2.09 36.86 2.90
CA ALA A 236 -3.06 36.23 3.81
C ALA A 236 -3.81 35.05 3.20
N SER A 237 -3.77 34.87 1.85
CA SER A 237 -4.47 33.78 1.16
C SER A 237 -3.74 32.44 1.18
N CYS A 238 -2.46 32.42 1.54
CA CYS A 238 -1.63 31.21 1.54
C CYS A 238 -0.86 31.07 2.83
N GLU A 239 -1.16 30.05 3.60
CA GLU A 239 -0.35 29.70 4.78
C GLU A 239 0.96 29.03 4.38
N PRO A 240 2.11 29.45 4.95
CA PRO A 240 3.41 28.82 4.67
C PRO A 240 3.43 27.38 5.15
N PRO A 241 4.00 26.46 4.38
CA PRO A 241 4.15 25.07 4.80
C PRO A 241 5.12 24.95 5.98
N THR A 242 4.78 24.12 6.96
CA THR A 242 5.59 23.90 8.15
C THR A 242 6.72 22.91 7.90
N VAL A 243 7.96 23.30 8.16
CA VAL A 243 9.12 22.42 8.21
C VAL A 243 9.57 22.22 9.65
N LEU A 244 9.46 21.00 10.15
CA LEU A 244 9.83 20.68 11.53
C LEU A 244 11.35 20.62 11.70
N LYS A 245 11.91 21.51 12.54
CA LYS A 245 13.30 21.45 12.99
C LYS A 245 13.40 20.61 14.25
N ASN A 246 14.04 19.46 14.18
CA ASN A 246 14.17 18.53 15.29
C ASN A 246 15.63 18.21 15.57
N ASN A 247 15.96 18.04 16.86
CA ASN A 247 17.29 17.63 17.31
C ASN A 247 17.58 16.18 16.94
N PHE A 248 18.85 15.76 17.02
CA PHE A 248 19.26 14.39 16.73
C PHE A 248 18.43 13.33 17.49
N LEU A 249 18.08 13.58 18.75
CA LEU A 249 17.29 12.65 19.58
C LEU A 249 15.83 12.55 19.14
N THR A 250 15.22 13.67 18.77
CA THR A 250 13.78 13.72 18.44
C THR A 250 13.49 13.55 16.95
N ARG A 251 14.49 13.75 16.08
CA ARG A 251 14.35 13.68 14.63
C ARG A 251 13.68 12.40 14.08
N PRO A 252 13.94 11.18 14.56
CA PRO A 252 13.26 9.99 14.09
C PRO A 252 11.75 9.97 14.39
N PHE A 253 11.33 10.64 15.46
CA PHE A 253 9.92 10.74 15.87
C PHE A 253 9.12 11.73 14.99
N THR A 254 9.81 12.54 14.17
CA THR A 254 9.14 13.42 13.19
C THR A 254 8.18 12.64 12.30
N MET A 255 8.53 11.41 11.93
CA MET A 255 7.69 10.54 11.13
C MET A 255 6.32 10.28 11.79
N LEU A 256 6.29 10.08 13.12
CA LEU A 256 5.03 9.87 13.84
C LEU A 256 4.15 11.11 13.79
N VAL A 257 4.75 12.30 13.92
CA VAL A 257 4.03 13.57 13.81
C VAL A 257 3.53 13.79 12.39
N GLU A 258 4.38 13.53 11.38
CA GLU A 258 4.02 13.64 9.96
C GLU A 258 2.84 12.73 9.58
N MET A 259 2.69 11.57 10.23
CA MET A 259 1.56 10.64 10.01
C MET A 259 0.21 11.20 10.48
N TYR A 260 0.21 11.98 11.55
CA TYR A 260 -1.01 12.63 12.08
C TYR A 260 -1.31 13.97 11.38
N GLY A 261 -0.31 14.60 10.79
CA GLY A 261 -0.39 15.91 10.17
C GLY A 261 0.63 16.89 10.73
N LEU A 262 1.04 17.83 9.88
CA LEU A 262 1.97 18.88 10.30
C LEU A 262 1.22 19.93 11.11
N PRO A 263 1.82 20.48 12.20
CA PRO A 263 1.22 21.58 12.93
C PRO A 263 1.20 22.86 12.07
N GLU A 264 0.35 23.80 12.42
CA GLU A 264 0.28 25.13 11.80
C GLU A 264 1.66 25.82 11.82
N TYR A 265 1.94 26.69 10.85
CA TYR A 265 3.26 27.32 10.65
C TYR A 265 3.81 28.02 11.90
N LYS A 266 2.98 28.69 12.67
CA LYS A 266 3.35 29.33 13.95
C LYS A 266 3.04 28.50 15.18
N GLY A 267 2.57 27.27 14.99
CA GLY A 267 2.17 26.35 16.04
C GLY A 267 3.34 25.78 16.85
N TYR A 268 3.00 24.98 17.84
CA TYR A 268 3.97 24.26 18.66
C TYR A 268 4.44 23.00 17.95
N ASN A 269 5.74 22.72 17.98
CA ASN A 269 6.31 21.49 17.45
C ASN A 269 6.15 20.34 18.49
N PRO A 270 5.21 19.40 18.32
CA PRO A 270 4.94 18.34 19.29
C PRO A 270 5.97 17.22 19.29
N THR A 271 6.94 17.22 18.36
CA THR A 271 7.86 16.09 18.17
C THR A 271 8.67 15.74 19.42
N ALA A 272 9.08 16.75 20.20
CA ALA A 272 9.83 16.51 21.44
C ALA A 272 8.95 15.85 22.51
N PHE A 273 7.71 16.30 22.66
CA PHE A 273 6.74 15.72 23.58
C PHE A 273 6.41 14.27 23.20
N VAL A 274 6.10 14.04 21.91
CA VAL A 274 5.85 12.69 21.38
C VAL A 274 7.08 11.79 21.59
N ALA A 275 8.28 12.27 21.31
CA ALA A 275 9.50 11.48 21.49
C ALA A 275 9.69 11.01 22.93
N ILE A 276 9.51 11.92 23.90
CA ILE A 276 9.68 11.60 25.33
C ILE A 276 8.60 10.63 25.79
N THR A 277 7.33 10.96 25.54
CA THR A 277 6.19 10.14 26.00
C THR A 277 6.19 8.77 25.38
N TYR A 278 6.42 8.69 24.07
CA TYR A 278 6.42 7.41 23.34
C TYR A 278 7.59 6.51 23.78
N THR A 279 8.78 7.08 23.94
CA THR A 279 9.97 6.34 24.40
C THR A 279 9.78 5.83 25.84
N LEU A 280 9.25 6.67 26.72
CA LEU A 280 8.99 6.32 28.11
C LEU A 280 7.91 5.24 28.23
N LEU A 281 6.76 5.42 27.59
CA LEU A 281 5.67 4.43 27.61
C LEU A 281 6.09 3.10 27.00
N PHE A 282 6.85 3.12 25.89
CA PHE A 282 7.37 1.91 25.29
C PHE A 282 8.30 1.16 26.25
N GLY A 283 9.22 1.87 26.91
CA GLY A 283 10.13 1.28 27.89
C GLY A 283 9.39 0.68 29.08
N ILE A 284 8.41 1.39 29.65
CA ILE A 284 7.58 0.90 30.77
C ILE A 284 6.83 -0.38 30.35
N MET A 285 6.26 -0.42 29.14
CA MET A 285 5.45 -1.52 28.68
C MET A 285 6.29 -2.74 28.24
N PHE A 286 7.42 -2.49 27.57
CA PHE A 286 8.32 -3.52 27.04
C PHE A 286 9.67 -3.56 27.76
N GLY A 287 9.69 -3.38 29.07
CA GLY A 287 10.89 -3.38 29.88
C GLY A 287 11.57 -4.76 29.97
N ASP A 288 12.39 -5.08 29.00
CA ASP A 288 13.20 -6.29 28.96
C ASP A 288 14.57 -6.00 28.34
N LEU A 289 15.65 -6.33 29.09
CA LEU A 289 17.00 -6.03 28.68
C LEU A 289 17.44 -6.81 27.44
N GLY A 290 17.11 -8.11 27.38
CA GLY A 290 17.49 -8.98 26.26
C GLY A 290 16.73 -8.66 24.98
N GLN A 291 15.42 -8.52 25.07
CA GLN A 291 14.57 -8.14 23.93
C GLN A 291 14.90 -6.72 23.46
N GLY A 292 15.13 -5.78 24.38
CA GLY A 292 15.56 -4.42 24.07
C GLY A 292 16.86 -4.39 23.28
N LEU A 293 17.84 -5.23 23.66
CA LEU A 293 19.10 -5.38 22.91
C LEU A 293 18.86 -5.90 21.48
N LEU A 294 18.00 -6.90 21.30
CA LEU A 294 17.65 -7.40 19.97
C LEU A 294 16.97 -6.32 19.11
N ILE A 295 16.10 -5.49 19.70
CA ILE A 295 15.46 -4.37 19.02
C ILE A 295 16.52 -3.35 18.57
N VAL A 296 17.49 -3.00 19.41
CA VAL A 296 18.59 -2.10 19.05
C VAL A 296 19.42 -2.66 17.91
N LEU A 297 19.86 -3.90 18.03
CA LEU A 297 20.68 -4.58 17.00
C LEU A 297 19.90 -4.70 15.68
N GLY A 298 18.62 -5.09 15.74
CA GLY A 298 17.73 -5.14 14.59
C GLY A 298 17.55 -3.78 13.92
N GLY A 299 17.33 -2.73 14.71
CA GLY A 299 17.23 -1.36 14.21
C GLY A 299 18.50 -0.91 13.47
N LEU A 300 19.68 -1.20 14.01
CA LEU A 300 20.96 -0.86 13.39
C LEU A 300 21.25 -1.70 12.13
N ALA A 301 21.02 -2.99 12.18
CA ALA A 301 21.27 -3.92 11.07
C ALA A 301 20.36 -3.63 9.87
N LEU A 302 19.09 -3.32 10.12
CA LEU A 302 18.10 -3.06 9.08
C LEU A 302 18.10 -1.61 8.55
N LYS A 303 19.05 -0.76 8.97
CA LYS A 303 19.12 0.65 8.57
C LYS A 303 19.08 0.87 7.04
N LYS A 304 19.73 -0.01 6.27
CA LYS A 304 19.74 0.07 4.80
C LYS A 304 18.37 -0.25 4.17
N LYS A 305 17.57 -1.13 4.80
CA LYS A 305 16.25 -1.57 4.31
C LYS A 305 15.12 -0.66 4.80
N LEU A 306 15.13 -0.29 6.07
CA LEU A 306 14.06 0.49 6.72
C LEU A 306 14.23 2.01 6.58
N GLY A 307 15.42 2.45 6.15
CA GLY A 307 15.75 3.88 6.11
C GLY A 307 16.15 4.45 7.49
N ALA A 308 16.82 5.62 7.46
CA ALA A 308 17.44 6.21 8.65
C ALA A 308 16.41 6.69 9.73
N LYS A 309 15.20 7.10 9.31
CA LYS A 309 14.16 7.58 10.24
C LYS A 309 13.63 6.43 11.09
N ILE A 310 13.15 5.34 10.45
CA ILE A 310 12.58 4.18 11.14
C ILE A 310 13.62 3.45 11.99
N SER A 311 14.81 3.20 11.43
CA SER A 311 15.92 2.60 12.16
C SER A 311 16.28 3.39 13.42
N GLY A 312 16.33 4.72 13.30
CA GLY A 312 16.58 5.60 14.45
C GLY A 312 15.49 5.55 15.50
N LEU A 313 14.23 5.43 15.12
CA LEU A 313 13.09 5.25 16.02
C LEU A 313 13.22 3.94 16.82
N VAL A 314 13.32 2.82 16.09
CA VAL A 314 13.42 1.47 16.66
C VAL A 314 14.59 1.35 17.62
N THR A 315 15.76 1.91 17.26
CA THR A 315 16.95 1.88 18.12
C THR A 315 16.70 2.62 19.46
N ARG A 316 16.01 3.79 19.46
CA ARG A 316 15.72 4.54 20.67
C ARG A 316 14.71 3.83 21.56
N LEU A 317 13.71 3.21 20.97
CA LEU A 317 12.73 2.41 21.69
C LEU A 317 13.41 1.18 22.34
N GLY A 318 14.32 0.51 21.61
CA GLY A 318 15.10 -0.60 22.17
C GLY A 318 15.99 -0.18 23.32
N ILE A 319 16.63 1.01 23.26
CA ILE A 319 17.42 1.55 24.38
C ILE A 319 16.52 1.80 25.59
N SER A 320 15.33 2.38 25.40
CA SER A 320 14.37 2.57 26.49
C SER A 320 13.94 1.24 27.13
N SER A 321 13.63 0.24 26.29
CA SER A 321 13.31 -1.11 26.76
C SER A 321 14.44 -1.71 27.60
N MET A 322 15.70 -1.54 27.19
CA MET A 322 16.86 -1.99 27.97
C MET A 322 16.94 -1.29 29.34
N ILE A 323 16.74 0.04 29.40
CA ILE A 323 16.78 0.81 30.65
C ILE A 323 15.70 0.31 31.61
N PHE A 324 14.45 0.19 31.16
CA PHE A 324 13.36 -0.30 31.99
C PHE A 324 13.51 -1.80 32.32
N GLY A 325 14.03 -2.59 31.38
CA GLY A 325 14.34 -4.00 31.61
C GLY A 325 15.38 -4.20 32.72
N THR A 326 16.38 -3.33 32.78
CA THR A 326 17.33 -3.31 33.87
C THR A 326 16.64 -2.92 35.19
N LEU A 327 15.74 -1.92 35.18
CA LEU A 327 14.99 -1.53 36.40
C LEU A 327 14.07 -2.65 36.90
N TYR A 328 13.49 -3.44 36.01
CA TYR A 328 12.60 -4.55 36.36
C TYR A 328 13.36 -5.84 36.68
N GLY A 329 14.62 -5.93 36.33
CA GLY A 329 15.42 -7.14 36.45
C GLY A 329 15.11 -8.20 35.41
N SER A 330 14.38 -7.84 34.34
CA SER A 330 13.93 -8.76 33.29
C SER A 330 14.96 -8.95 32.19
N PHE A 331 15.30 -10.21 31.91
CA PHE A 331 16.17 -10.61 30.79
C PHE A 331 15.53 -11.77 30.04
N PHE A 332 15.06 -11.53 28.82
CA PHE A 332 14.27 -12.47 28.00
C PHE A 332 13.08 -13.10 28.75
N GLY A 333 12.40 -12.30 29.61
CA GLY A 333 11.25 -12.73 30.39
C GLY A 333 11.60 -13.45 31.71
N TYR A 334 12.88 -13.63 32.01
CA TYR A 334 13.32 -14.15 33.32
C TYR A 334 13.56 -12.99 34.30
N GLU A 335 12.77 -12.90 35.37
CA GLU A 335 12.76 -11.78 36.32
C GLU A 335 13.78 -11.91 37.46
N GLU A 336 14.36 -13.09 37.67
CA GLU A 336 15.28 -13.37 38.79
C GLU A 336 16.76 -13.41 38.35
N LEU A 337 17.03 -13.30 37.05
CA LEU A 337 18.36 -13.50 36.49
C LEU A 337 19.35 -12.38 36.87
N LEU A 338 18.84 -11.18 37.10
CA LEU A 338 19.63 -10.00 37.45
C LEU A 338 19.70 -9.74 38.98
N ASP A 339 18.92 -10.43 39.82
CA ASP A 339 18.91 -10.31 41.26
C ASP A 339 20.32 -10.43 41.89
N PRO A 340 21.11 -11.50 41.55
CA PRO A 340 22.46 -11.65 42.14
C PRO A 340 23.43 -10.53 41.72
N VAL A 341 23.18 -9.90 40.55
CA VAL A 341 24.03 -8.78 40.09
C VAL A 341 23.76 -7.53 40.90
N PHE A 342 22.50 -7.26 41.23
CA PHE A 342 22.12 -6.09 42.06
C PHE A 342 22.54 -6.24 43.51
N GLU A 343 22.42 -7.45 44.08
CA GLU A 343 22.93 -7.75 45.44
C GLU A 343 24.43 -7.53 45.54
N ASN A 344 25.22 -7.97 44.55
CA ASN A 344 26.68 -7.78 44.54
C ASN A 344 27.10 -6.29 44.38
N ILE A 345 26.26 -5.43 43.80
CA ILE A 345 26.54 -3.99 43.62
C ILE A 345 26.03 -3.19 44.81
N GLY A 346 25.29 -3.80 45.75
CA GLY A 346 24.75 -3.12 46.94
C GLY A 346 23.55 -2.21 46.64
N LEU A 347 22.77 -2.52 45.60
CA LEU A 347 21.56 -1.82 45.20
C LEU A 347 20.32 -2.59 45.65
N ASP A 348 20.07 -2.66 46.98
CA ASP A 348 18.99 -3.44 47.61
C ASP A 348 17.57 -2.99 47.18
N PHE A 349 17.43 -1.81 46.58
CA PHE A 349 16.14 -1.28 46.09
C PHE A 349 15.79 -1.71 44.69
N LEU A 350 16.70 -2.39 43.98
CA LEU A 350 16.48 -2.97 42.65
C LEU A 350 16.61 -4.51 42.73
N PRO A 351 15.93 -5.25 41.87
CA PRO A 351 14.97 -4.82 40.84
C PRO A 351 13.59 -4.46 41.43
N LEU A 352 12.89 -3.54 40.74
CA LEU A 352 11.50 -3.23 41.06
C LEU A 352 10.62 -4.43 40.70
N LYS A 353 10.21 -5.26 41.66
CA LYS A 353 9.34 -6.44 41.45
C LYS A 353 7.90 -5.99 41.14
N VAL A 354 7.77 -5.35 40.01
CA VAL A 354 6.54 -4.67 39.55
C VAL A 354 5.40 -5.67 39.38
N PHE A 355 5.68 -6.86 38.86
CA PHE A 355 4.67 -7.89 38.56
C PHE A 355 4.03 -8.56 39.78
N LYS A 356 4.57 -8.40 40.98
CA LYS A 356 3.96 -8.93 42.20
C LYS A 356 2.79 -8.06 42.73
N GLN A 357 2.62 -6.84 42.18
CA GLN A 357 1.59 -5.88 42.63
C GLN A 357 0.74 -5.39 41.46
N THR A 358 -0.03 -6.28 40.83
CA THR A 358 -0.85 -5.99 39.65
C THR A 358 -1.77 -4.78 39.81
N ASN A 359 -2.38 -4.61 41.00
CA ASN A 359 -3.27 -3.48 41.25
C ASN A 359 -2.50 -2.15 41.26
N PHE A 360 -1.28 -2.14 41.83
CA PHE A 360 -0.44 -0.93 41.86
C PHE A 360 -0.03 -0.52 40.45
N ILE A 361 0.33 -1.49 39.60
CA ILE A 361 0.68 -1.22 38.20
C ILE A 361 -0.51 -0.63 37.45
N LEU A 362 -1.69 -1.21 37.61
CA LEU A 362 -2.90 -0.74 36.93
C LEU A 362 -3.20 0.72 37.32
N ILE A 363 -3.15 1.02 38.61
CA ILE A 363 -3.38 2.37 39.11
C ILE A 363 -2.33 3.34 38.58
N THR A 364 -1.06 2.95 38.62
CA THR A 364 0.05 3.77 38.11
C THR A 364 -0.09 4.02 36.60
N ALA A 365 -0.48 3.03 35.84
CA ALA A 365 -0.72 3.17 34.39
C ALA A 365 -1.85 4.16 34.11
N VAL A 366 -2.96 4.06 34.85
CA VAL A 366 -4.07 5.02 34.75
C VAL A 366 -3.62 6.43 35.14
N ALA A 367 -2.87 6.56 36.22
CA ALA A 367 -2.35 7.86 36.68
C ALA A 367 -1.43 8.50 35.63
N ILE A 368 -0.54 7.73 35.01
CA ILE A 368 0.32 8.21 33.94
C ILE A 368 -0.53 8.66 32.75
N GLY A 369 -1.55 7.87 32.34
CA GLY A 369 -2.46 8.21 31.26
C GLY A 369 -3.20 9.54 31.53
N VAL A 370 -3.77 9.70 32.71
CA VAL A 370 -4.44 10.95 33.14
C VAL A 370 -3.46 12.13 33.13
N ALA A 371 -2.25 11.95 33.67
CA ALA A 371 -1.23 13.00 33.66
C ALA A 371 -0.84 13.44 32.24
N LEU A 372 -0.66 12.52 31.31
CA LEU A 372 -0.34 12.83 29.92
C LEU A 372 -1.46 13.59 29.22
N ILE A 373 -2.72 13.22 29.45
CA ILE A 373 -3.87 13.93 28.90
C ILE A 373 -3.93 15.35 29.45
N VAL A 374 -3.77 15.53 30.77
CA VAL A 374 -3.76 16.84 31.40
C VAL A 374 -2.63 17.71 30.86
N ILE A 375 -1.41 17.17 30.70
CA ILE A 375 -0.29 17.90 30.09
C ILE A 375 -0.61 18.31 28.67
N SER A 376 -1.19 17.41 27.88
CA SER A 376 -1.60 17.70 26.50
C SER A 376 -2.63 18.83 26.43
N MET A 377 -3.63 18.81 27.33
CA MET A 377 -4.63 19.89 27.42
C MET A 377 -3.99 21.24 27.82
N ILE A 378 -3.07 21.23 28.80
CA ILE A 378 -2.33 22.44 29.19
C ILE A 378 -1.53 23.01 28.02
N LEU A 379 -0.85 22.14 27.23
CA LEU A 379 -0.13 22.55 26.03
C LEU A 379 -1.08 23.16 24.99
N ASN A 380 -2.24 22.56 24.79
CA ASN A 380 -3.25 23.09 23.87
C ASN A 380 -3.77 24.47 24.32
N ILE A 381 -4.04 24.65 25.59
CA ILE A 381 -4.42 25.94 26.19
C ILE A 381 -3.32 26.99 25.97
N TYR A 382 -2.05 26.63 26.21
CA TYR A 382 -0.90 27.50 25.98
C TYR A 382 -0.80 27.96 24.53
N ILE A 383 -0.98 27.01 23.60
CA ILE A 383 -0.97 27.29 22.15
C ILE A 383 -2.13 28.23 21.78
N GLY A 384 -3.33 27.96 22.26
CA GLY A 384 -4.50 28.80 22.02
C GLY A 384 -4.31 30.24 22.46
N PHE A 385 -3.76 30.47 23.67
CA PHE A 385 -3.43 31.80 24.13
C PHE A 385 -2.33 32.48 23.30
N LYS A 386 -1.30 31.73 22.92
CA LYS A 386 -0.20 32.23 22.08
C LYS A 386 -0.69 32.67 20.70
N ASN A 387 -1.62 31.91 20.12
CA ASN A 387 -2.22 32.21 18.79
C ASN A 387 -3.37 33.21 18.89
N LYS A 388 -3.71 33.72 20.09
CA LYS A 388 -4.85 34.61 20.35
C LYS A 388 -6.21 33.98 20.01
N ASP A 389 -6.30 32.67 19.93
CA ASP A 389 -7.52 31.92 19.77
C ASP A 389 -8.12 31.59 21.14
N TYR A 390 -8.68 32.64 21.77
CA TYR A 390 -9.26 32.56 23.12
C TYR A 390 -10.48 31.63 23.18
N GLU A 391 -11.17 31.50 22.06
CA GLU A 391 -12.34 30.62 21.94
C GLU A 391 -11.96 29.17 22.16
N LYS A 392 -10.99 28.66 21.40
CA LYS A 392 -10.50 27.30 21.56
C LYS A 392 -9.79 27.08 22.91
N ALA A 393 -9.06 28.10 23.39
CA ALA A 393 -8.33 28.01 24.65
C ALA A 393 -9.25 27.90 25.88
N ILE A 394 -10.40 28.58 25.88
CA ILE A 394 -11.30 28.63 27.05
C ILE A 394 -12.45 27.62 26.92
N PHE A 395 -13.18 27.65 25.80
CA PHE A 395 -14.42 26.90 25.60
C PHE A 395 -14.23 25.58 24.83
N GLY A 396 -13.04 25.31 24.25
CA GLY A 396 -12.80 24.09 23.53
C GLY A 396 -12.80 22.85 24.45
N CYS A 397 -13.12 21.67 23.91
CA CYS A 397 -13.06 20.39 24.61
C CYS A 397 -11.67 20.10 25.21
N ASN A 398 -10.60 20.57 24.55
CA ASN A 398 -9.23 20.52 25.03
C ASN A 398 -8.74 21.85 25.63
N GLY A 399 -9.66 22.77 25.92
CA GLY A 399 -9.42 24.05 26.55
C GLY A 399 -9.57 23.99 28.09
N ILE A 400 -9.69 25.17 28.73
CA ILE A 400 -9.84 25.26 30.21
C ILE A 400 -11.10 24.53 30.64
N ALA A 401 -12.23 24.71 29.97
CA ALA A 401 -13.48 24.03 30.30
C ALA A 401 -13.33 22.50 30.27
N GLY A 402 -12.72 21.95 29.21
CA GLY A 402 -12.45 20.54 29.11
C GLY A 402 -11.46 20.02 30.16
N LEU A 403 -10.41 20.81 30.49
CA LEU A 403 -9.45 20.46 31.53
C LEU A 403 -10.12 20.36 32.89
N VAL A 404 -10.98 21.32 33.25
CA VAL A 404 -11.72 21.29 34.51
C VAL A 404 -12.68 20.11 34.57
N PHE A 405 -13.40 19.86 33.49
CA PHE A 405 -14.31 18.70 33.39
C PHE A 405 -13.54 17.38 33.56
N TYR A 406 -12.50 17.15 32.73
CA TYR A 406 -11.72 15.90 32.74
C TYR A 406 -11.03 15.65 34.08
N SER A 407 -10.35 16.66 34.64
CA SER A 407 -9.66 16.54 35.93
C SER A 407 -10.63 16.32 37.10
N SER A 408 -11.82 16.90 37.04
CA SER A 408 -12.85 16.71 38.08
C SER A 408 -13.45 15.30 38.03
N VAL A 409 -13.74 14.78 36.82
CA VAL A 409 -14.21 13.39 36.63
C VAL A 409 -13.13 12.40 37.09
N ALA A 410 -11.89 12.62 36.69
CA ALA A 410 -10.76 11.77 37.09
C ALA A 410 -10.54 11.80 38.61
N ALA A 411 -10.56 12.98 39.23
CA ALA A 411 -10.43 13.14 40.70
C ALA A 411 -11.60 12.53 41.47
N GLY A 412 -12.84 12.68 40.94
CA GLY A 412 -14.03 12.07 41.51
C GLY A 412 -13.99 10.54 41.46
N LEU A 413 -13.54 9.97 40.34
CA LEU A 413 -13.39 8.53 40.17
C LEU A 413 -12.29 7.96 41.10
N VAL A 414 -11.12 8.56 41.08
CA VAL A 414 -10.00 8.15 41.96
C VAL A 414 -10.36 8.31 43.45
N GLY A 415 -11.01 9.42 43.84
CA GLY A 415 -11.43 9.66 45.21
C GLY A 415 -12.43 8.63 45.72
N THR A 416 -13.41 8.22 44.87
CA THR A 416 -14.41 7.21 45.24
C THR A 416 -13.85 5.79 45.25
N LEU A 417 -13.01 5.42 44.28
CA LEU A 417 -12.49 4.05 44.15
C LEU A 417 -11.30 3.75 45.07
N MET A 418 -10.41 4.74 45.32
CA MET A 418 -9.19 4.49 46.07
C MET A 418 -9.26 4.94 47.55
N PHE A 419 -9.99 6.02 47.83
CA PHE A 419 -10.02 6.62 49.16
C PHE A 419 -11.38 6.45 49.88
N ASP A 420 -12.35 5.80 49.21
CA ASP A 420 -13.72 5.62 49.72
C ASP A 420 -14.39 6.93 50.23
N VAL A 421 -13.93 8.05 49.63
CA VAL A 421 -14.44 9.38 49.96
C VAL A 421 -15.56 9.73 49.02
N LYS A 422 -16.74 10.10 49.55
CA LYS A 422 -17.87 10.58 48.71
C LYS A 422 -17.57 11.98 48.17
N VAL A 423 -16.64 12.06 47.19
CA VAL A 423 -16.25 13.31 46.52
C VAL A 423 -17.38 13.87 45.68
N MET A 424 -18.24 13.02 45.11
CA MET A 424 -19.35 13.42 44.24
C MET A 424 -20.53 14.00 45.06
N SER A 425 -20.32 15.14 45.69
CA SER A 425 -21.40 15.93 46.31
C SER A 425 -22.14 16.75 45.24
N THR A 426 -23.42 17.10 45.50
CA THR A 426 -24.24 17.89 44.56
C THR A 426 -23.56 19.19 44.09
N PRO A 427 -22.94 20.01 44.97
CA PRO A 427 -22.21 21.20 44.49
C PRO A 427 -20.99 20.86 43.62
N PHE A 428 -20.26 19.78 43.94
CA PHE A 428 -19.14 19.32 43.13
C PHE A 428 -19.58 19.01 41.69
N VAL A 429 -20.66 18.23 41.55
CA VAL A 429 -21.20 17.86 40.21
C VAL A 429 -21.65 19.10 39.42
N ILE A 430 -22.35 20.03 40.08
CA ILE A 430 -22.85 21.24 39.42
C ILE A 430 -21.69 22.12 38.97
N PHE A 431 -20.76 22.48 39.82
CA PHE A 431 -19.72 23.45 39.50
C PHE A 431 -18.57 22.90 38.66
N LEU A 432 -18.20 21.62 38.82
CA LEU A 432 -17.03 21.04 38.20
C LEU A 432 -17.33 20.08 37.05
N ILE A 433 -18.58 19.67 36.88
CA ILE A 433 -19.00 18.81 35.75
C ILE A 433 -19.99 19.55 34.87
N VAL A 434 -21.13 20.03 35.40
CA VAL A 434 -22.20 20.61 34.60
C VAL A 434 -21.81 21.97 34.02
N ILE A 435 -21.22 22.87 34.79
CA ILE A 435 -20.83 24.19 34.27
C ILE A 435 -19.79 24.09 33.13
N PRO A 436 -18.67 23.34 33.26
CA PRO A 436 -17.74 23.16 32.15
C PRO A 436 -18.37 22.55 30.91
N LEU A 437 -19.28 21.59 31.07
CA LEU A 437 -20.02 20.98 29.97
C LEU A 437 -20.88 21.99 29.24
N VAL A 438 -21.61 22.85 29.98
CA VAL A 438 -22.39 23.97 29.41
C VAL A 438 -21.48 24.99 28.73
N CYS A 439 -20.29 25.26 29.29
CA CYS A 439 -19.34 26.15 28.65
C CYS A 439 -18.85 25.61 27.29
N ILE A 440 -18.57 24.31 27.20
CA ILE A 440 -18.18 23.66 25.94
C ILE A 440 -19.34 23.76 24.94
N PHE A 441 -20.58 23.47 25.35
CA PHE A 441 -21.76 23.58 24.52
C PHE A 441 -22.02 25.01 24.02
N CYS A 442 -21.72 26.02 24.86
CA CYS A 442 -21.88 27.44 24.53
C CYS A 442 -20.75 28.02 23.66
N ARG A 443 -19.77 27.22 23.25
CA ARG A 443 -18.63 27.67 22.43
C ARG A 443 -19.07 28.36 21.14
N THR A 444 -19.92 27.72 20.36
CA THR A 444 -20.39 28.25 19.06
C THR A 444 -21.24 29.52 19.20
N PRO A 445 -22.25 29.60 20.11
CA PRO A 445 -22.97 30.85 20.35
C PRO A 445 -22.05 32.00 20.78
N PHE A 446 -21.05 31.72 21.61
CA PHE A 446 -20.08 32.74 22.05
C PHE A 446 -19.21 33.20 20.87
N SER A 447 -18.74 32.28 20.05
CA SER A 447 -18.01 32.56 18.82
C SER A 447 -18.81 33.45 17.87
N ILE A 448 -20.07 33.11 17.64
CA ILE A 448 -20.99 33.91 16.80
C ILE A 448 -21.17 35.29 17.42
N ALA A 449 -21.34 35.43 18.72
CA ALA A 449 -21.51 36.72 19.38
C ALA A 449 -20.27 37.61 19.27
N VAL A 450 -19.06 37.03 19.38
CA VAL A 450 -17.78 37.75 19.32
C VAL A 450 -17.34 38.02 17.85
N LYS A 451 -17.49 37.05 16.96
CA LYS A 451 -17.13 37.18 15.54
C LYS A 451 -18.20 37.90 14.70
N TYR A 452 -19.39 38.09 15.23
CA TYR A 452 -20.52 38.69 14.46
C TYR A 452 -20.17 40.06 13.82
N LYS A 453 -19.26 40.79 14.42
CA LYS A 453 -18.74 42.04 13.85
C LYS A 453 -17.76 41.80 12.67
N GLN A 454 -17.10 40.64 12.61
CA GLN A 454 -16.21 40.24 11.51
C GLN A 454 -16.93 39.43 10.43
N TRP A 455 -17.97 38.66 10.81
CA TRP A 455 -18.74 37.80 9.89
C TRP A 455 -19.55 38.58 8.86
N ARG A 456 -19.91 39.81 9.14
CA ARG A 456 -20.57 40.68 8.19
C ARG A 456 -19.72 41.06 6.96
N LEU A 457 -18.44 40.65 6.93
CA LEU A 457 -17.48 40.96 5.88
C LEU A 457 -17.08 39.78 5.00
N SER A 458 -17.49 38.53 5.34
CA SER A 458 -17.25 37.31 4.55
C SER A 458 -18.59 36.71 4.12
N GLU A 459 -18.91 36.82 2.82
CA GLU A 459 -20.22 36.41 2.24
C GLU A 459 -20.39 34.90 2.00
N ASP A 460 -19.43 34.03 2.37
CA ASP A 460 -19.36 32.66 1.89
C ASP A 460 -19.60 31.53 2.94
N GLU A 461 -20.06 31.84 4.14
CA GLU A 461 -20.40 30.78 5.10
C GLU A 461 -21.91 30.49 5.15
N GLU A 462 -22.30 29.22 4.91
CA GLU A 462 -23.69 28.75 5.00
C GLU A 462 -24.33 29.13 6.33
N LYS A 463 -25.55 29.66 6.29
CA LYS A 463 -26.36 30.02 7.47
C LYS A 463 -26.59 28.77 8.31
N MET A 464 -25.91 28.68 9.45
CA MET A 464 -26.06 27.56 10.37
C MET A 464 -27.49 27.47 10.86
N THR A 465 -28.18 26.39 10.52
CA THR A 465 -29.54 26.10 11.01
C THR A 465 -29.47 25.64 12.47
N VAL A 466 -30.47 25.98 13.30
CA VAL A 466 -30.53 25.57 14.71
C VAL A 466 -30.33 24.04 14.88
N GLY A 467 -30.82 23.24 13.94
CA GLY A 467 -30.61 21.79 13.93
C GLY A 467 -29.13 21.40 13.74
N ASN A 468 -28.42 21.99 12.79
CA ASN A 468 -27.00 21.75 12.56
C ASN A 468 -26.17 22.22 13.75
N PHE A 469 -26.54 23.35 14.37
CA PHE A 469 -25.92 23.84 15.58
C PHE A 469 -25.98 22.84 16.74
N ILE A 470 -27.16 22.26 17.01
CA ILE A 470 -27.33 21.29 18.10
C ILE A 470 -26.52 20.00 17.79
N VAL A 471 -26.59 19.53 16.56
CA VAL A 471 -25.88 18.30 16.15
C VAL A 471 -24.36 18.48 16.23
N GLU A 472 -23.82 19.57 15.71
CA GLU A 472 -22.39 19.82 15.67
C GLU A 472 -21.81 20.02 17.07
N ASN A 473 -22.46 20.81 17.93
CA ASN A 473 -22.01 21.02 19.30
C ASN A 473 -22.22 19.78 20.18
N PHE A 474 -23.23 18.95 19.90
CA PHE A 474 -23.41 17.69 20.60
C PHE A 474 -22.29 16.70 20.27
N PHE A 475 -21.89 16.59 19.00
CA PHE A 475 -20.76 15.75 18.61
C PHE A 475 -19.40 16.30 19.04
N GLU A 476 -19.20 17.62 19.11
CA GLU A 476 -17.99 18.20 19.69
C GLU A 476 -17.86 18.00 21.20
N MET A 477 -18.99 17.82 21.90
CA MET A 477 -19.01 17.60 23.36
C MET A 477 -18.67 16.15 23.74
N PHE A 478 -18.97 15.17 22.88
CA PHE A 478 -18.66 13.75 23.06
C PHE A 478 -17.36 13.33 22.38
#